data_dd7f3dc47da0385ecbabf53d73224787
#
_entry.id   dd7f3dc47da0385ecbabf53d73224787
#
_cell.length_a   1.000
_cell.length_b   1.000
_cell.length_c   1.000
_cell.angle_alpha   90.00
_cell.angle_beta   90.00
_cell.angle_gamma   90.00
#
_symmetry.space_group_name_H-M   'P 1'
#
loop_
_entity.id
_entity.type
_entity.pdbx_description
1 polymer ?
#
loop_
_entity_poly.entity_id
_entity_poly.type
_entity_poly.pdbx_seq_one_letter_code
_entity_poly.pdbx_strand_id
1 'polypeptide(L)'
;MVANTPKYYWGDYSQALYKNKKDHTPESYQNYKNALAKIVEISKAGVFLVPPGIYSEFGFILAQEGKLDEAKVYFALEKEKYPESTIFVDRLMKATGGSL
;
A
#
# COMPACT_ATOMS: atom_id res chain seq x y z
N MET A 1 10.33 3.67 -31.00
CA MET A 1 8.96 3.53 -30.51
C MET A 1 8.95 3.35 -28.99
N VAL A 2 8.09 4.03 -28.36
CA VAL A 2 8.03 3.97 -26.90
C VAL A 2 7.12 2.82 -26.49
N ALA A 3 7.63 1.95 -25.66
CA ALA A 3 6.83 0.89 -25.09
C ALA A 3 5.80 1.49 -24.13
N ASN A 4 4.58 0.94 -24.13
CA ASN A 4 3.54 1.34 -23.20
C ASN A 4 3.80 0.70 -21.85
N THR A 5 4.95 1.00 -21.25
CA THR A 5 5.30 0.47 -19.96
C THR A 5 4.63 1.31 -18.87
N PRO A 6 3.92 0.70 -17.95
CA PRO A 6 3.33 1.46 -16.85
C PRO A 6 4.41 2.19 -16.07
N LYS A 7 4.12 3.42 -15.69
CA LYS A 7 5.03 4.18 -14.86
C LYS A 7 4.56 4.12 -13.42
N TYR A 8 5.43 3.61 -12.56
CA TYR A 8 5.16 3.56 -11.13
C TYR A 8 5.96 4.64 -10.42
N TYR A 9 5.34 5.23 -9.40
CA TYR A 9 6.04 6.14 -8.53
C TYR A 9 6.34 5.40 -7.22
N TRP A 10 7.62 5.30 -6.88
CA TRP A 10 8.05 4.62 -5.67
C TRP A 10 8.52 5.60 -4.59
N GLY A 11 8.99 6.80 -4.98
CA GLY A 11 9.52 7.79 -4.06
C GLY A 11 10.56 7.20 -3.12
N ASP A 12 10.39 7.45 -1.83
CA ASP A 12 11.32 6.98 -0.81
C ASP A 12 10.93 5.64 -0.21
N TYR A 13 10.03 4.89 -0.87
CA TYR A 13 9.47 3.68 -0.31
C TYR A 13 10.51 2.68 0.18
N SER A 14 11.47 2.32 -0.68
CA SER A 14 12.45 1.30 -0.32
C SER A 14 13.29 1.71 0.89
N GLN A 15 13.71 2.97 0.93
CA GLN A 15 14.51 3.47 2.04
C GLN A 15 13.70 3.52 3.33
N ALA A 16 12.45 3.99 3.25
CA ALA A 16 11.60 4.10 4.42
C ALA A 16 11.23 2.71 4.97
N LEU A 17 10.96 1.76 4.09
CA LEU A 17 10.67 0.39 4.49
C LEU A 17 11.89 -0.23 5.19
N TYR A 18 13.06 -0.08 4.58
CA TYR A 18 14.29 -0.63 5.16
C TYR A 18 14.55 -0.04 6.55
N LYS A 19 14.45 1.28 6.66
CA LYS A 19 14.68 1.95 7.93
C LYS A 19 13.70 1.52 9.00
N ASN A 20 12.42 1.34 8.63
CA ASN A 20 11.44 0.89 9.59
C ASN A 20 11.73 -0.52 10.08
N LYS A 21 12.14 -1.41 9.17
CA LYS A 21 12.49 -2.77 9.56
C LYS A 21 13.71 -2.83 10.45
N LYS A 22 14.66 -1.91 10.23
CA LYS A 22 15.90 -1.86 11.00
C LYS A 22 15.70 -1.20 12.35
N ASP A 23 15.08 -0.05 12.38
CA ASP A 23 15.01 0.80 13.58
C ASP A 23 13.81 0.54 14.47
N HIS A 24 12.66 0.20 13.87
CA HIS A 24 11.42 -0.06 14.62
C HIS A 24 11.03 1.07 15.56
N THR A 25 11.23 2.33 15.13
CA THR A 25 10.87 3.48 15.96
C THR A 25 9.56 4.08 15.47
N PRO A 26 8.87 4.86 16.35
CA PRO A 26 7.68 5.57 15.89
C PRO A 26 7.96 6.49 14.70
N GLU A 27 9.14 7.10 14.67
CA GLU A 27 9.53 7.97 13.57
C GLU A 27 9.71 7.17 12.27
N SER A 28 10.43 6.05 12.32
CA SER A 28 10.65 5.25 11.12
C SER A 28 9.35 4.64 10.62
N TYR A 29 8.44 4.28 11.52
CA TYR A 29 7.12 3.79 11.15
C TYR A 29 6.31 4.89 10.44
N GLN A 30 6.32 6.10 11.00
CA GLN A 30 5.57 7.21 10.40
C GLN A 30 6.14 7.57 9.03
N ASN A 31 7.46 7.54 8.88
CA ASN A 31 8.08 7.81 7.60
C ASN A 31 7.70 6.76 6.54
N TYR A 32 7.65 5.50 6.95
CA TYR A 32 7.21 4.42 6.07
C TYR A 32 5.75 4.63 5.66
N LYS A 33 4.88 4.90 6.62
CA LYS A 33 3.47 5.17 6.34
C LYS A 33 3.31 6.36 5.39
N ASN A 34 4.08 7.43 5.63
CA ASN A 34 4.04 8.61 4.78
C ASN A 34 4.48 8.29 3.35
N ALA A 35 5.48 7.43 3.19
CA ALA A 35 5.94 7.04 1.86
C ALA A 35 4.83 6.30 1.10
N LEU A 36 4.11 5.42 1.77
CA LEU A 36 2.99 4.72 1.15
C LEU A 36 1.87 5.70 0.78
N ALA A 37 1.52 6.59 1.69
CA ALA A 37 0.47 7.58 1.46
C ALA A 37 0.81 8.47 0.27
N LYS A 38 2.08 8.84 0.14
CA LYS A 38 2.53 9.70 -0.95
C LYS A 38 2.42 9.00 -2.30
N ILE A 39 2.74 7.71 -2.35
CA ILE A 39 2.59 6.93 -3.59
C ILE A 39 1.13 6.97 -4.05
N VAL A 40 0.21 6.71 -3.13
CA VAL A 40 -1.21 6.73 -3.43
C VAL A 40 -1.65 8.12 -3.90
N GLU A 41 -1.20 9.16 -3.21
CA GLU A 41 -1.59 10.53 -3.52
C GLU A 41 -1.10 10.97 -4.89
N ILE A 42 0.16 10.72 -5.21
CA ILE A 42 0.73 11.11 -6.49
C ILE A 42 0.08 10.33 -7.63
N SER A 43 -0.25 9.06 -7.39
CA SER A 43 -0.88 8.24 -8.42
C SER A 43 -2.30 8.70 -8.76
N LYS A 44 -2.95 9.44 -7.86
CA LYS A 44 -4.28 9.98 -8.14
C LYS A 44 -4.27 10.99 -9.28
N ALA A 45 -3.13 11.60 -9.56
CA ALA A 45 -3.02 12.54 -10.67
C ALA A 45 -3.13 11.87 -12.04
N GLY A 46 -3.07 10.53 -12.07
CA GLY A 46 -3.29 9.78 -13.31
C GLY A 46 -2.05 9.58 -14.17
N VAL A 47 -0.92 10.15 -13.78
CA VAL A 47 0.33 10.00 -14.54
C VAL A 47 1.05 8.71 -14.16
N PHE A 48 0.98 8.34 -12.89
CA PHE A 48 1.65 7.15 -12.38
C PHE A 48 0.62 6.16 -11.87
N LEU A 49 0.98 4.87 -11.93
CA LEU A 49 0.19 3.81 -11.35
C LEU A 49 0.73 3.50 -9.97
N VAL A 50 -0.17 3.07 -9.08
CA VAL A 50 0.25 2.55 -7.78
C VAL A 50 0.87 1.17 -8.02
N PRO A 51 2.11 0.94 -7.56
CA PRO A 51 2.75 -0.36 -7.76
C PRO A 51 1.97 -1.49 -7.09
N PRO A 52 2.09 -2.72 -7.64
CA PRO A 52 1.43 -3.88 -7.02
C PRO A 52 1.84 -4.05 -5.56
N GLY A 53 0.87 -4.29 -4.69
CA GLY A 53 1.12 -4.51 -3.27
C GLY A 53 1.04 -3.28 -2.40
N ILE A 54 1.16 -2.09 -2.96
CA ILE A 54 1.17 -0.86 -2.17
C ILE A 54 -0.18 -0.58 -1.52
N TYR A 55 -1.28 -0.75 -2.25
CA TYR A 55 -2.60 -0.59 -1.63
C TYR A 55 -2.78 -1.58 -0.48
N SER A 56 -2.32 -2.83 -0.65
CA SER A 56 -2.43 -3.84 0.40
C SER A 56 -1.61 -3.47 1.64
N GLU A 57 -0.39 -2.98 1.45
CA GLU A 57 0.44 -2.56 2.58
C GLU A 57 -0.18 -1.40 3.33
N PHE A 58 -0.70 -0.42 2.59
CA PHE A 58 -1.33 0.73 3.22
C PHE A 58 -2.60 0.31 3.95
N GLY A 59 -3.41 -0.54 3.32
CA GLY A 59 -4.60 -1.09 3.95
C GLY A 59 -4.26 -1.85 5.24
N PHE A 60 -3.19 -2.65 5.20
CA PHE A 60 -2.76 -3.42 6.37
C PHE A 60 -2.39 -2.48 7.54
N ILE A 61 -1.64 -1.41 7.24
CA ILE A 61 -1.28 -0.43 8.27
C ILE A 61 -2.53 0.21 8.86
N LEU A 62 -3.47 0.61 8.03
CA LEU A 62 -4.71 1.22 8.51
C LEU A 62 -5.51 0.25 9.38
N ALA A 63 -5.56 -1.01 8.98
CA ALA A 63 -6.27 -2.02 9.78
C ALA A 63 -5.61 -2.21 11.14
N GLN A 64 -4.28 -2.21 11.19
CA GLN A 64 -3.56 -2.32 12.45
C GLN A 64 -3.80 -1.12 13.35
N GLU A 65 -4.11 0.04 12.77
CA GLU A 65 -4.43 1.24 13.53
C GLU A 65 -5.92 1.30 13.90
N GLY A 66 -6.67 0.27 13.59
CA GLY A 66 -8.10 0.24 13.91
C GLY A 66 -8.99 0.93 12.90
N LYS A 67 -8.43 1.38 11.79
CA LYS A 67 -9.19 2.10 10.76
C LYS A 67 -9.68 1.11 9.71
N LEU A 68 -10.56 0.20 10.12
CA LEU A 68 -10.99 -0.91 9.28
C LEU A 68 -11.76 -0.47 8.04
N ASP A 69 -12.59 0.56 8.16
CA ASP A 69 -13.37 1.03 7.00
C ASP A 69 -12.45 1.57 5.91
N GLU A 70 -11.44 2.33 6.29
CA GLU A 70 -10.46 2.85 5.33
C GLU A 70 -9.63 1.71 4.75
N ALA A 71 -9.26 0.74 5.58
CA ALA A 71 -8.48 -0.41 5.13
C ALA A 71 -9.22 -1.18 4.03
N LYS A 72 -10.53 -1.36 4.19
CA LYS A 72 -11.34 -2.05 3.19
C LYS A 72 -11.26 -1.40 1.82
N VAL A 73 -11.25 -0.06 1.79
CA VAL A 73 -11.15 0.68 0.54
C VAL A 73 -9.87 0.32 -0.20
N TYR A 74 -8.75 0.29 0.52
CA TYR A 74 -7.46 0.00 -0.11
C TYR A 74 -7.31 -1.46 -0.49
N PHE A 75 -7.84 -2.37 0.32
CA PHE A 75 -7.86 -3.79 -0.06
C PHE A 75 -8.70 -4.00 -1.33
N ALA A 76 -9.84 -3.31 -1.43
CA ALA A 76 -10.69 -3.42 -2.63
C ALA A 76 -9.97 -2.86 -3.85
N LEU A 77 -9.26 -1.73 -3.69
CA LEU A 77 -8.50 -1.15 -4.78
C LEU A 77 -7.39 -2.09 -5.27
N GLU A 78 -6.72 -2.78 -4.36
CA GLU A 78 -5.69 -3.73 -4.74
C GLU A 78 -6.27 -4.84 -5.61
N LYS A 79 -7.41 -5.39 -5.19
CA LYS A 79 -8.07 -6.46 -5.94
C LYS A 79 -8.57 -5.98 -7.29
N GLU A 80 -9.05 -4.74 -7.35
CA GLU A 80 -9.54 -4.17 -8.60
C GLU A 80 -8.42 -3.93 -9.59
N LYS A 81 -7.31 -3.34 -9.14
CA LYS A 81 -6.20 -3.00 -10.02
C LYS A 81 -5.32 -4.20 -10.33
N TYR A 82 -5.23 -5.13 -9.42
CA TYR A 82 -4.39 -6.32 -9.54
C TYR A 82 -5.17 -7.55 -9.12
N PRO A 83 -6.06 -8.07 -10.00
CA PRO A 83 -6.92 -9.20 -9.63
C PRO A 83 -6.16 -10.44 -9.18
N GLU A 84 -4.93 -10.61 -9.65
CA GLU A 84 -4.09 -11.74 -9.25
C GLU A 84 -3.74 -11.69 -7.76
N SER A 85 -3.94 -10.55 -7.11
CA SER A 85 -3.68 -10.38 -5.68
C SER A 85 -4.83 -10.83 -4.79
N THR A 86 -5.94 -11.25 -5.35
CA THR A 86 -7.18 -11.50 -4.59
C THR A 86 -6.97 -12.44 -3.42
N ILE A 87 -6.29 -13.58 -3.64
CA ILE A 87 -6.10 -14.56 -2.56
C ILE A 87 -5.24 -13.97 -1.45
N PHE A 88 -4.18 -13.28 -1.81
CA PHE A 88 -3.30 -12.63 -0.85
C PHE A 88 -4.04 -11.57 -0.03
N VAL A 89 -4.82 -10.73 -0.70
CA VAL A 89 -5.59 -9.68 -0.03
C VAL A 89 -6.62 -10.27 0.92
N ASP A 90 -7.32 -11.32 0.49
CA ASP A 90 -8.32 -11.96 1.34
C ASP A 90 -7.67 -12.54 2.60
N ARG A 91 -6.45 -13.07 2.48
CA ARG A 91 -5.71 -13.55 3.66
C ARG A 91 -5.34 -12.41 4.60
N LEU A 92 -4.94 -11.26 4.04
CA LEU A 92 -4.64 -10.09 4.87
C LEU A 92 -5.87 -9.61 5.62
N MET A 93 -7.01 -9.59 4.95
CA MET A 93 -8.26 -9.16 5.57
C MET A 93 -8.60 -10.06 6.76
N LYS A 94 -8.44 -11.37 6.61
CA LYS A 94 -8.68 -12.29 7.71
C LYS A 94 -7.67 -12.12 8.83
N ALA A 95 -6.41 -11.90 8.48
CA ALA A 95 -5.34 -11.75 9.47
C ALA A 95 -5.52 -10.49 10.30
N THR A 96 -6.15 -9.46 9.76
CA THR A 96 -6.38 -8.21 10.49
C THR A 96 -7.67 -8.23 11.31
N GLY A 97 -8.25 -9.40 11.50
CA GLY A 97 -9.42 -9.57 12.34
C GLY A 97 -10.70 -9.13 11.65
N GLY A 98 -10.61 -8.95 10.36
CA GLY A 98 -11.76 -8.45 9.69
C GLY A 98 -12.48 -9.55 8.93
N SER A 99 -13.66 -9.88 9.35
CA SER A 99 -14.61 -10.39 8.42
C SER A 99 -15.00 -9.20 7.55
N LEU A 100 -14.01 -8.70 6.91
CA LEU A 100 -14.17 -7.50 6.11
C LEU A 100 -14.99 -7.76 4.86
#